data_7a01408aa2c8adaa5c2c3efae56c5646
#
_entry.id   7a01408aa2c8adaa5c2c3efae56c5646
#
_cell.length_a   1.000
_cell.length_b   1.000
_cell.length_c   1.000
_cell.angle_alpha   90.00
_cell.angle_beta   90.00
_cell.angle_gamma   90.00
#
_symmetry.space_group_name_H-M   'P 1'
#
loop_
_entity.id
_entity.type
_entity.pdbx_description
1 polymer ?
#
loop_
_entity_poly.entity_id
_entity_poly.type
_entity_poly.pdbx_seq_one_letter_code
_entity_poly.pdbx_strand_id
1 'polypeptide(L)'
;MSTAALREFGRLHEILLKPIIESAIDEKMTKTPTQYDKFDFESENFWIEVKSRAPPYTSESFSDWYLPVCKGLRAEQETKRTLFFYYWAKDEKLFFIEYDRKVFDGFKTEVPHKHPDNQLHYRIPKSEWTEIEWEAKVEE
;
A
#
# COMPACT_ATOMS: atom_id res chain seq x y z
N MET A 1 -4.56 -7.65 17.84
CA MET A 1 -5.26 -8.36 16.76
C MET A 1 -4.55 -9.63 16.40
N SER A 2 -5.30 -10.71 16.20
CA SER A 2 -4.74 -11.95 15.70
C SER A 2 -4.33 -11.83 14.23
N THR A 3 -3.52 -12.77 13.74
CA THR A 3 -3.13 -12.81 12.33
C THR A 3 -4.35 -12.91 11.42
N ALA A 4 -5.33 -13.74 11.81
CA ALA A 4 -6.57 -13.90 11.04
C ALA A 4 -7.37 -12.59 10.99
N ALA A 5 -7.46 -11.87 12.12
CA ALA A 5 -8.16 -10.58 12.17
C ALA A 5 -7.45 -9.51 11.32
N LEU A 6 -6.12 -9.52 11.29
CA LEU A 6 -5.36 -8.58 10.44
C LEU A 6 -5.55 -8.86 8.95
N ARG A 7 -5.63 -10.12 8.56
CA ARG A 7 -5.91 -10.49 7.16
C ARG A 7 -7.31 -10.04 6.75
N GLU A 8 -8.30 -10.26 7.60
CA GLU A 8 -9.68 -9.85 7.33
C GLU A 8 -9.79 -8.33 7.26
N PHE A 9 -9.10 -7.61 8.16
CA PHE A 9 -9.02 -6.17 8.14
C PHE A 9 -8.49 -5.67 6.79
N GLY A 10 -7.36 -6.24 6.32
CA GLY A 10 -6.77 -5.87 5.04
C GLY A 10 -7.70 -6.14 3.88
N ARG A 11 -8.33 -7.32 3.86
CA ARG A 11 -9.26 -7.71 2.79
C ARG A 11 -10.45 -6.77 2.71
N LEU A 12 -11.04 -6.41 3.84
CA LEU A 12 -12.18 -5.49 3.87
C LEU A 12 -11.80 -4.10 3.35
N HIS A 13 -10.60 -3.63 3.70
CA HIS A 13 -10.13 -2.32 3.23
C HIS A 13 -9.76 -2.34 1.75
N GLU A 14 -9.25 -3.44 1.22
CA GLU A 14 -9.06 -3.57 -0.23
C GLU A 14 -10.39 -3.38 -0.97
N ILE A 15 -11.46 -4.01 -0.48
CA ILE A 15 -12.79 -3.88 -1.09
C ILE A 15 -13.29 -2.45 -1.00
N LEU A 16 -13.16 -1.82 0.16
CA LEU A 16 -13.58 -0.43 0.40
C LEU A 16 -12.82 0.55 -0.49
N LEU A 17 -11.52 0.36 -0.64
CA LEU A 17 -10.65 1.30 -1.32
C LEU A 17 -10.66 1.13 -2.84
N LYS A 18 -11.09 -0.02 -3.35
CA LYS A 18 -11.06 -0.31 -4.78
C LYS A 18 -11.69 0.80 -5.62
N PRO A 19 -12.94 1.25 -5.37
CA PRO A 19 -13.52 2.32 -6.19
C PRO A 19 -12.80 3.65 -6.04
N ILE A 20 -12.24 3.92 -4.88
CA ILE A 20 -11.49 5.17 -4.62
C ILE A 20 -10.20 5.17 -5.45
N ILE A 21 -9.47 4.06 -5.45
CA ILE A 21 -8.23 3.92 -6.21
C ILE A 21 -8.54 3.95 -7.71
N GLU A 22 -9.57 3.25 -8.15
CA GLU A 22 -10.00 3.27 -9.57
C GLU A 22 -10.28 4.69 -10.05
N SER A 23 -10.94 5.48 -9.21
CA SER A 23 -11.18 6.89 -9.53
C SER A 23 -9.89 7.68 -9.62
N ALA A 24 -8.96 7.45 -8.72
CA ALA A 24 -7.69 8.18 -8.66
C ALA A 24 -6.79 7.89 -9.86
N ILE A 25 -6.75 6.64 -10.33
CA ILE A 25 -5.91 6.25 -11.47
C ILE A 25 -6.66 6.29 -12.81
N ASP A 26 -7.97 6.50 -12.78
CA ASP A 26 -8.84 6.53 -13.95
C ASP A 26 -8.78 5.21 -14.75
N GLU A 27 -8.75 4.08 -14.05
CA GLU A 27 -8.75 2.74 -14.66
C GLU A 27 -9.50 1.77 -13.76
N LYS A 28 -10.12 0.77 -14.38
CA LYS A 28 -10.72 -0.33 -13.64
C LYS A 28 -9.66 -1.31 -13.19
N MET A 29 -9.82 -1.84 -11.99
CA MET A 29 -8.91 -2.80 -11.41
C MET A 29 -9.57 -4.16 -11.26
N THR A 30 -8.77 -5.21 -11.44
CA THR A 30 -9.19 -6.59 -11.20
C THR A 30 -8.37 -7.14 -10.05
N LYS A 31 -9.02 -7.76 -9.08
CA LYS A 31 -8.33 -8.43 -7.97
C LYS A 31 -7.53 -9.60 -8.52
N THR A 32 -6.27 -9.70 -8.14
CA THR A 32 -5.44 -10.83 -8.53
C THR A 32 -5.96 -12.13 -7.90
N PRO A 33 -5.84 -13.28 -8.61
CA PRO A 33 -6.59 -14.48 -8.21
C PRO A 33 -6.17 -15.13 -6.91
N THR A 34 -4.92 -15.02 -6.49
CA THR A 34 -4.42 -15.72 -5.30
C THR A 34 -3.64 -14.81 -4.39
N GLN A 35 -3.49 -15.24 -3.12
CA GLN A 35 -2.64 -14.53 -2.15
C GLN A 35 -1.16 -14.57 -2.50
N TYR A 36 -0.76 -15.43 -3.44
CA TYR A 36 0.64 -15.57 -3.88
C TYR A 36 0.95 -14.72 -5.10
N ASP A 37 -0.03 -13.99 -5.62
CA ASP A 37 0.20 -13.09 -6.73
C ASP A 37 1.11 -11.93 -6.30
N LYS A 38 1.79 -11.34 -7.27
CA LYS A 38 2.78 -10.28 -7.05
C LYS A 38 2.22 -9.10 -6.29
N PHE A 39 1.01 -8.70 -6.67
CA PHE A 39 0.34 -7.51 -6.16
C PHE A 39 -1.15 -7.79 -5.96
N ASP A 40 -1.84 -6.90 -5.27
CA ASP A 40 -3.24 -7.09 -4.92
C ASP A 40 -4.19 -6.94 -6.09
N PHE A 41 -3.90 -5.98 -6.99
CA PHE A 41 -4.76 -5.67 -8.14
C PHE A 41 -3.95 -5.42 -9.39
N GLU A 42 -4.62 -5.59 -10.52
CA GLU A 42 -4.08 -5.27 -11.84
C GLU A 42 -5.06 -4.37 -12.59
N SER A 43 -4.56 -3.33 -13.24
CA SER A 43 -5.30 -2.53 -14.21
C SER A 43 -4.61 -2.59 -15.56
N GLU A 44 -5.11 -1.86 -16.54
CA GLU A 44 -4.49 -1.87 -17.88
C GLU A 44 -3.03 -1.43 -17.83
N ASN A 45 -2.73 -0.37 -17.08
CA ASN A 45 -1.40 0.24 -17.07
C ASN A 45 -0.64 0.07 -15.76
N PHE A 46 -1.27 -0.48 -14.72
CA PHE A 46 -0.66 -0.53 -13.39
C PHE A 46 -0.80 -1.87 -12.69
N TRP A 47 0.22 -2.19 -11.90
CA TRP A 47 0.09 -3.12 -10.78
C TRP A 47 -0.16 -2.28 -9.53
N ILE A 48 -1.05 -2.73 -8.66
CA ILE A 48 -1.45 -2.00 -7.46
C ILE A 48 -1.31 -2.89 -6.23
N GLU A 49 -0.59 -2.39 -5.24
CA GLU A 49 -0.49 -3.02 -3.93
C GLU A 49 -1.10 -2.08 -2.90
N VAL A 50 -1.92 -2.61 -2.00
CA VAL A 50 -2.60 -1.82 -0.98
C VAL A 50 -2.21 -2.33 0.41
N LYS A 51 -1.71 -1.44 1.24
CA LYS A 51 -1.43 -1.74 2.64
C LYS A 51 -2.32 -0.91 3.54
N SER A 52 -3.04 -1.56 4.44
CA SER A 52 -3.91 -0.90 5.41
C SER A 52 -3.35 -1.04 6.81
N ARG A 53 -3.38 0.06 7.56
CA ARG A 53 -2.91 0.09 8.94
C ARG A 53 -4.07 0.29 9.89
N ALA A 54 -4.15 -0.60 10.88
CA ALA A 54 -5.22 -0.60 11.87
C ALA A 54 -5.00 0.48 12.94
N PRO A 55 -6.09 0.97 13.58
CA PRO A 55 -5.95 1.77 14.78
C PRO A 55 -5.08 1.03 15.82
N PRO A 56 -4.38 1.74 16.70
CA PRO A 56 -4.52 3.17 17.02
C PRO A 56 -3.66 4.11 16.17
N TYR A 57 -2.91 3.59 15.21
CA TYR A 57 -1.96 4.40 14.45
C TYR A 57 -2.66 5.24 13.40
N THR A 58 -2.10 6.44 13.15
CA THR A 58 -2.55 7.37 12.12
C THR A 58 -1.40 7.68 11.17
N SER A 59 -1.70 8.40 10.10
CA SER A 59 -0.66 8.87 9.16
C SER A 59 0.39 9.76 9.83
N GLU A 60 0.10 10.30 11.02
CA GLU A 60 1.03 11.15 11.77
C GLU A 60 1.84 10.38 12.81
N SER A 61 1.58 9.08 12.98
CA SER A 61 2.23 8.28 14.03
C SER A 61 3.71 8.03 13.77
N PHE A 62 4.12 7.98 12.49
CA PHE A 62 5.50 7.65 12.12
C PHE A 62 6.00 8.60 11.04
N SER A 63 7.30 8.92 11.09
CA SER A 63 7.95 9.76 10.08
C SER A 63 8.29 8.98 8.81
N ASP A 64 8.52 7.68 8.94
CA ASP A 64 8.81 6.77 7.83
C ASP A 64 7.79 5.65 7.84
N TRP A 65 7.40 5.20 6.63
CA TRP A 65 6.47 4.09 6.47
C TRP A 65 7.19 2.93 5.81
N TYR A 66 6.97 1.74 6.34
CA TYR A 66 7.64 0.53 5.86
C TYR A 66 6.92 -0.09 4.67
N LEU A 67 7.72 -0.52 3.69
CA LEU A 67 7.25 -1.30 2.55
C LEU A 67 8.24 -2.44 2.32
N PRO A 68 7.80 -3.70 2.17
CA PRO A 68 8.73 -4.81 1.95
C PRO A 68 9.59 -4.59 0.70
N VAL A 69 10.89 -4.82 0.83
CA VAL A 69 11.83 -4.69 -0.29
C VAL A 69 11.47 -5.65 -1.42
N CYS A 70 10.96 -6.84 -1.09
CA CYS A 70 10.54 -7.80 -2.12
C CYS A 70 9.49 -7.24 -3.08
N LYS A 71 8.66 -6.30 -2.63
CA LYS A 71 7.67 -5.65 -3.49
C LYS A 71 8.33 -4.71 -4.51
N GLY A 72 9.35 -3.97 -4.09
CA GLY A 72 10.12 -3.13 -5.00
C GLY A 72 10.91 -3.96 -6.01
N LEU A 73 11.53 -5.05 -5.55
CA LEU A 73 12.26 -5.96 -6.44
C LEU A 73 11.32 -6.57 -7.48
N ARG A 74 10.11 -6.92 -7.08
CA ARG A 74 9.11 -7.45 -8.00
C ARG A 74 8.67 -6.38 -9.00
N ALA A 75 8.45 -5.15 -8.55
CA ALA A 75 8.07 -4.03 -9.40
C ALA A 75 9.12 -3.77 -10.48
N GLU A 76 10.40 -3.89 -10.13
CA GLU A 76 11.50 -3.71 -11.09
C GLU A 76 11.47 -4.72 -12.22
N GLN A 77 10.90 -5.90 -12.00
CA GLN A 77 10.82 -6.96 -13.00
C GLN A 77 9.62 -6.81 -13.93
N GLU A 78 8.71 -5.88 -13.65
CA GLU A 78 7.48 -5.71 -14.40
C GLU A 78 7.61 -4.64 -15.48
N THR A 79 6.84 -4.81 -16.56
CA THR A 79 6.77 -3.80 -17.62
C THR A 79 5.74 -2.73 -17.32
N LYS A 80 4.70 -3.09 -16.55
CA LYS A 80 3.70 -2.12 -16.09
C LYS A 80 4.27 -1.30 -14.94
N ARG A 81 3.77 -0.09 -14.83
CA ARG A 81 4.06 0.78 -13.67
C ARG A 81 3.42 0.17 -12.43
N THR A 82 4.07 0.31 -11.29
CA THR A 82 3.59 -0.22 -10.02
C THR A 82 3.31 0.91 -9.05
N LEU A 83 2.11 0.90 -8.48
CA LEU A 83 1.68 1.88 -7.50
C LEU A 83 1.49 1.18 -6.15
N PHE A 84 2.06 1.77 -5.11
CA PHE A 84 1.89 1.31 -3.75
C PHE A 84 0.98 2.28 -3.02
N PHE A 85 -0.11 1.77 -2.45
CA PHE A 85 -1.07 2.56 -1.69
C PHE A 85 -0.97 2.21 -0.22
N TYR A 86 -1.08 3.22 0.62
CA TYR A 86 -1.01 3.07 2.07
C TYR A 86 -2.21 3.75 2.69
N TYR A 87 -3.02 2.99 3.40
CA TYR A 87 -4.25 3.49 4.02
C TYR A 87 -4.15 3.44 5.54
N TRP A 88 -4.45 4.56 6.18
CA TRP A 88 -4.48 4.70 7.63
C TRP A 88 -5.93 4.77 8.07
N ALA A 89 -6.46 3.66 8.60
CA ALA A 89 -7.89 3.53 8.86
C ALA A 89 -8.41 4.50 9.91
N LYS A 90 -7.61 4.83 10.92
CA LYS A 90 -8.05 5.69 12.01
C LYS A 90 -8.34 7.11 11.56
N ASP A 91 -7.47 7.70 10.75
CA ASP A 91 -7.68 9.06 10.22
C ASP A 91 -8.21 9.06 8.79
N GLU A 92 -8.53 7.89 8.25
CA GLU A 92 -9.15 7.71 6.93
C GLU A 92 -8.39 8.42 5.81
N LYS A 93 -7.06 8.27 5.83
CA LYS A 93 -6.19 8.89 4.83
C LYS A 93 -5.52 7.86 3.96
N LEU A 94 -5.54 8.12 2.67
CA LEU A 94 -4.97 7.25 1.64
C LEU A 94 -3.84 7.99 0.93
N PHE A 95 -2.71 7.31 0.80
CA PHE A 95 -1.51 7.86 0.16
C PHE A 95 -1.00 6.86 -0.87
N PHE A 96 -0.24 7.35 -1.84
CA PHE A 96 0.44 6.46 -2.78
C PHE A 96 1.84 6.94 -3.10
N ILE A 97 2.63 6.00 -3.60
CA ILE A 97 3.92 6.26 -4.22
C ILE A 97 4.06 5.32 -5.42
N GLU A 98 4.61 5.83 -6.51
CA GLU A 98 4.90 5.00 -7.66
C GLU A 98 6.32 4.46 -7.52
N TYR A 99 6.51 3.18 -7.84
CA TYR A 99 7.84 2.60 -7.86
C TYR A 99 8.71 3.29 -8.91
N ASP A 100 9.88 3.75 -8.48
CA ASP A 100 10.92 4.30 -9.33
C ASP A 100 12.24 3.79 -8.78
N ARG A 101 12.98 3.04 -9.60
CA ARG A 101 14.23 2.41 -9.17
C ARG A 101 15.20 3.39 -8.55
N LYS A 102 15.42 4.55 -9.19
CA LYS A 102 16.39 5.53 -8.71
C LYS A 102 16.01 6.07 -7.34
N VAL A 103 14.72 6.31 -7.15
CA VAL A 103 14.20 6.83 -5.88
C VAL A 103 14.27 5.75 -4.80
N PHE A 104 13.80 4.54 -5.11
CA PHE A 104 13.75 3.45 -4.13
C PHE A 104 15.15 2.96 -3.73
N ASP A 105 16.10 2.96 -4.64
CA ASP A 105 17.49 2.57 -4.31
C ASP A 105 18.12 3.54 -3.29
N GLY A 106 17.60 4.75 -3.17
CA GLY A 106 18.07 5.73 -2.21
C GLY A 106 17.45 5.61 -0.82
N PHE A 107 16.41 4.81 -0.66
CA PHE A 107 15.76 4.66 0.66
C PHE A 107 16.59 3.76 1.57
N LYS A 108 16.59 4.07 2.86
CA LYS A 108 17.15 3.20 3.89
C LYS A 108 16.35 1.91 3.96
N THR A 109 17.04 0.82 4.29
CA THR A 109 16.38 -0.47 4.48
C THR A 109 16.74 -1.02 5.85
N GLU A 110 15.80 -1.75 6.45
CA GLU A 110 16.04 -2.44 7.71
C GLU A 110 15.03 -3.58 7.91
N VAL A 111 15.36 -4.48 8.82
CA VAL A 111 14.40 -5.45 9.32
C VAL A 111 13.71 -4.80 10.51
N PRO A 112 12.41 -4.46 10.42
CA PRO A 112 11.74 -3.79 11.53
C PRO A 112 11.76 -4.63 12.78
N HIS A 113 12.03 -4.00 13.91
CA HIS A 113 12.03 -4.66 15.20
C HIS A 113 10.62 -5.22 15.50
N LYS A 114 10.55 -6.47 15.91
CA LYS A 114 9.30 -7.18 16.21
C LYS A 114 8.40 -7.43 15.00
N HIS A 115 8.92 -7.30 13.79
CA HIS A 115 8.15 -7.68 12.61
C HIS A 115 8.08 -9.22 12.54
N PRO A 116 6.87 -9.81 12.40
CA PRO A 116 6.72 -11.27 12.56
C PRO A 116 7.46 -12.11 11.53
N ASP A 117 7.74 -11.59 10.34
CA ASP A 117 8.39 -12.37 9.27
C ASP A 117 9.84 -12.01 9.01
N ASN A 118 10.43 -11.12 9.79
CA ASN A 118 11.83 -10.69 9.66
C ASN A 118 12.22 -10.24 8.24
N GLN A 119 11.26 -9.71 7.48
CA GLN A 119 11.55 -9.26 6.12
C GLN A 119 12.27 -7.91 6.12
N LEU A 120 13.15 -7.74 5.13
CA LEU A 120 13.78 -6.46 4.88
C LEU A 120 12.74 -5.49 4.30
N HIS A 121 12.69 -4.28 4.84
CA HIS A 121 11.75 -3.24 4.41
C HIS A 121 12.49 -1.97 4.03
N TYR A 122 11.95 -1.26 3.04
CA TYR A 122 12.31 0.14 2.85
C TYR A 122 11.72 0.96 3.99
N ARG A 123 12.47 1.98 4.40
CA ARG A 123 11.95 3.04 5.26
C ARG A 123 11.71 4.25 4.35
N ILE A 124 10.46 4.47 4.00
CA ILE A 124 10.10 5.51 3.05
C ILE A 124 9.58 6.72 3.82
N PRO A 125 10.27 7.87 3.76
CA PRO A 125 9.80 9.06 4.46
C PRO A 125 8.39 9.44 4.03
N LYS A 126 7.59 9.90 4.99
CA LYS A 126 6.20 10.31 4.73
C LYS A 126 6.12 11.32 3.58
N SER A 127 7.10 12.21 3.46
CA SER A 127 7.14 13.25 2.43
C SER A 127 7.20 12.71 1.00
N GLU A 128 7.60 11.44 0.83
CA GLU A 128 7.67 10.81 -0.50
C GLU A 128 6.31 10.29 -0.97
N TRP A 129 5.36 10.18 -0.07
CA TRP A 129 4.02 9.69 -0.38
C TRP A 129 3.11 10.86 -0.72
N THR A 130 2.24 10.66 -1.72
CA THR A 130 1.26 11.66 -2.13
C THR A 130 -0.10 11.30 -1.57
N GLU A 131 -0.72 12.22 -0.87
CA GLU A 131 -2.07 12.00 -0.36
C GLU A 131 -3.09 12.09 -1.48
N ILE A 132 -4.03 11.15 -1.50
CA ILE A 132 -5.17 11.17 -2.39
C ILE A 132 -6.33 11.78 -1.61
N GLU A 133 -6.84 12.89 -2.11
CA GLU A 133 -8.04 13.49 -1.54
C GLU A 133 -9.27 12.76 -2.04
N TRP A 134 -10.12 12.36 -1.12
CA TRP A 134 -11.38 11.71 -1.43
C TRP A 134 -12.38 12.03 -0.34
N GLU A 135 -13.64 12.09 -0.72
CA GLU A 135 -14.68 12.34 0.25
C GLU A 135 -15.14 11.02 0.84
N ALA A 136 -14.95 10.89 2.17
CA ALA A 136 -15.61 9.82 2.89
C ALA A 136 -17.11 10.00 2.65
N LYS A 137 -17.77 8.95 2.13
CA LYS A 137 -19.22 9.01 1.91
C LYS A 137 -19.89 9.30 3.23
N VAL A 138 -20.45 10.50 3.32
CA VAL A 138 -21.39 10.81 4.40
C VAL A 138 -22.69 10.17 3.99
N GLU A 139 -23.11 9.18 4.72
CA GLU A 139 -24.44 8.61 4.57
C GLU A 139 -25.45 9.68 5.02
N GLU A 140 -26.26 10.11 4.13
CA GLU A 140 -27.35 11.01 4.47
C GLU A 140 -28.60 10.23 4.83
#